data_6abbf5d8bee7b50f1f5e1a95c9be9e9a
#
_entry.id   6abbf5d8bee7b50f1f5e1a95c9be9e9a
#
_cell.length_a   1.000
_cell.length_b   1.000
_cell.length_c   1.000
_cell.angle_alpha   90.00
_cell.angle_beta   90.00
_cell.angle_gamma   90.00
#
_symmetry.space_group_name_H-M   'P 1'
#
loop_
_entity.id
_entity.type
_entity.pdbx_description
1 polymer ?
#
loop_
_entity_poly.entity_id
_entity_poly.type
_entity_poly.pdbx_seq_one_letter_code
_entity_poly.pdbx_strand_id
1 'polypeptide(L)'
;MITIDEANETIFRTPPEESGHIFLSISDGRAPDMEAIGQLKAVTGITRALIQNSLPCAVWIDKTDVSDDIDTFLGGIDQIIAKKKYSPIKRDERYRIQSVVYGLEEDSFRDYCEKIGVSPQTYLADPSKALVYNYTKDPENSSRRNVLYRELLDIREGQEMTFTEKNMDEIEGDFEFTLTAGKLVEELPIDSMTTSNFTLIMIMPMEHVLKLGESCCERRRNSANVVNGVFWTESGGTLHADNTTAPINTGRTPGRSETFALPEDQTIRQVTKNMDKTLSGFYGSGDYFLSNLAEKEELKQNSQNVINMVITFLTVLLAVIGLSNVWASISGNLRQRRQEFAMLKSVGLSPRQLWKLLLLEGLTLGLKPLLYSLPVQITVLALLLNVTEISLPEYLPFAPYGVLIGYTILILLAITGAYAFGGMRLQRENIITMIKDDTL
;
A
#
# COMPACT_ATOMS: atom_id res chain seq x y z
N MET A 1 10.13 -13.04 0.39
CA MET A 1 9.39 -12.10 1.26
C MET A 1 9.65 -10.66 0.87
N ILE A 2 10.92 -10.24 0.75
CA ILE A 2 11.35 -8.90 0.30
C ILE A 2 10.69 -8.50 -1.03
N THR A 3 10.68 -9.40 -2.01
CA THR A 3 10.11 -9.15 -3.35
C THR A 3 8.59 -9.02 -3.39
N ILE A 4 7.87 -9.57 -2.41
CA ILE A 4 6.41 -9.38 -2.29
C ILE A 4 6.13 -7.99 -1.72
N ASP A 5 6.94 -7.52 -0.77
CA ASP A 5 6.85 -6.15 -0.24
C ASP A 5 7.21 -5.11 -1.32
N GLU A 6 8.27 -5.33 -2.09
CA GLU A 6 8.64 -4.48 -3.23
C GLU A 6 7.53 -4.41 -4.27
N ALA A 7 6.91 -5.57 -4.60
CA ALA A 7 5.77 -5.60 -5.49
C ALA A 7 4.56 -4.85 -4.93
N ASN A 8 4.27 -5.00 -3.64
CA ASN A 8 3.22 -4.26 -2.95
C ASN A 8 3.47 -2.76 -2.97
N GLU A 9 4.70 -2.33 -2.64
CA GLU A 9 5.04 -0.90 -2.63
C GLU A 9 4.95 -0.27 -4.02
N THR A 10 5.48 -0.95 -5.03
CA THR A 10 5.47 -0.44 -6.41
C THR A 10 4.06 -0.31 -6.99
N ILE A 11 3.11 -1.14 -6.54
CA ILE A 11 1.77 -1.22 -7.11
C ILE A 11 0.74 -0.38 -6.35
N PHE A 12 0.92 -0.19 -5.03
CA PHE A 12 -0.05 0.49 -4.17
C PHE A 12 0.37 1.91 -3.75
N ARG A 13 1.52 2.36 -4.20
CA ARG A 13 2.00 3.68 -3.84
C ARG A 13 1.27 4.73 -4.66
N THR A 14 0.48 5.58 -4.00
CA THR A 14 0.00 6.82 -4.59
C THR A 14 1.23 7.69 -4.91
N PRO A 15 1.39 8.18 -6.15
CA PRO A 15 2.52 9.03 -6.47
C PRO A 15 2.61 10.20 -5.49
N PRO A 16 3.81 10.58 -5.02
CA PRO A 16 3.97 11.74 -4.13
C PRO A 16 3.40 13.04 -4.70
N GLU A 17 3.31 13.14 -6.03
CA GLU A 17 2.67 14.25 -6.73
C GLU A 17 1.18 14.35 -6.44
N GLU A 18 0.50 13.24 -6.20
CA GLU A 18 -0.94 13.19 -5.89
C GLU A 18 -1.20 13.27 -4.38
N SER A 19 -0.36 12.62 -3.55
CA SER A 19 -0.55 12.55 -2.10
C SER A 19 0.03 13.73 -1.32
N GLY A 20 0.89 14.55 -1.96
CA GLY A 20 1.63 15.63 -1.29
C GLY A 20 2.79 15.15 -0.42
N HIS A 21 3.61 16.09 0.03
CA HIS A 21 4.83 15.81 0.79
C HIS A 21 4.66 16.07 2.29
N ILE A 22 3.81 17.04 2.66
CA ILE A 22 3.58 17.44 4.05
C ILE A 22 2.08 17.47 4.29
N PHE A 23 1.63 16.83 5.36
CA PHE A 23 0.25 16.84 5.81
C PHE A 23 0.14 17.68 7.09
N LEU A 24 -0.87 18.56 7.12
CA LEU A 24 -1.22 19.41 8.25
C LEU A 24 -2.66 19.12 8.68
N SER A 25 -2.91 19.07 9.98
CA SER A 25 -4.25 19.11 10.56
C SER A 25 -4.27 20.10 11.72
N ILE A 26 -5.19 21.05 11.69
CA ILE A 26 -5.42 22.04 12.76
C ILE A 26 -6.79 21.74 13.37
N SER A 27 -6.85 21.58 14.68
CA SER A 27 -8.06 21.16 15.38
C SER A 27 -8.21 21.86 16.73
N ASP A 28 -8.04 23.19 16.75
CA ASP A 28 -8.17 24.02 17.95
C ASP A 28 -9.62 24.41 18.27
N GLY A 29 -10.56 24.01 17.41
CA GLY A 29 -12.00 24.31 17.56
C GLY A 29 -12.41 25.75 17.22
N ARG A 30 -11.45 26.60 16.82
CA ARG A 30 -11.70 27.99 16.38
C ARG A 30 -11.93 28.02 14.86
N ALA A 31 -12.51 29.11 14.38
CA ALA A 31 -12.55 29.36 12.96
C ALA A 31 -11.13 29.39 12.36
N PRO A 32 -10.94 28.91 11.12
CA PRO A 32 -9.64 28.90 10.46
C PRO A 32 -9.02 30.30 10.43
N ASP A 33 -7.78 30.42 10.86
CA ASP A 33 -7.02 31.66 10.74
C ASP A 33 -6.46 31.80 9.32
N MET A 34 -7.11 32.60 8.49
CA MET A 34 -6.74 32.80 7.09
C MET A 34 -5.38 33.49 6.95
N GLU A 35 -4.95 34.26 7.94
CA GLU A 35 -3.60 34.84 7.95
C GLU A 35 -2.54 33.76 8.14
N ALA A 36 -2.75 32.85 9.10
CA ALA A 36 -1.88 31.70 9.32
C ALA A 36 -1.79 30.82 8.06
N ILE A 37 -2.91 30.52 7.42
CA ILE A 37 -2.98 29.76 6.16
C ILE A 37 -2.20 30.47 5.05
N GLY A 38 -2.37 31.78 4.91
CA GLY A 38 -1.65 32.58 3.93
C GLY A 38 -0.13 32.58 4.17
N GLN A 39 0.31 32.70 5.43
CA GLN A 39 1.73 32.61 5.78
C GLN A 39 2.31 31.22 5.57
N LEU A 40 1.53 30.18 5.81
CA LEU A 40 1.95 28.79 5.52
C LEU A 40 2.19 28.56 4.02
N LYS A 41 1.29 29.03 3.19
CA LYS A 41 1.41 28.92 1.72
C LYS A 41 2.61 29.71 1.19
N ALA A 42 3.00 30.78 1.89
CA ALA A 42 4.14 31.62 1.54
C ALA A 42 5.50 31.07 2.04
N VAL A 43 5.53 29.95 2.76
CA VAL A 43 6.78 29.33 3.21
C VAL A 43 7.62 28.93 1.99
N THR A 44 8.88 29.38 1.98
CA THR A 44 9.80 29.10 0.88
C THR A 44 9.97 27.59 0.67
N GLY A 45 9.81 27.14 -0.56
CA GLY A 45 9.92 25.72 -0.94
C GLY A 45 8.56 25.03 -1.11
N ILE A 46 7.45 25.68 -0.77
CA ILE A 46 6.09 25.17 -1.09
C ILE A 46 5.76 25.61 -2.50
N THR A 47 5.39 24.65 -3.34
CA THR A 47 4.98 24.87 -4.74
C THR A 47 3.47 24.86 -4.91
N ARG A 48 2.79 24.08 -4.08
CA ARG A 48 1.34 23.91 -4.11
C ARG A 48 0.82 23.60 -2.71
N ALA A 49 -0.35 24.10 -2.39
CA ALA A 49 -1.07 23.79 -1.17
C ALA A 49 -2.53 23.50 -1.49
N LEU A 50 -3.11 22.51 -0.82
CA LEU A 50 -4.54 22.24 -0.86
C LEU A 50 -5.06 22.23 0.58
N ILE A 51 -5.94 23.17 0.88
CA ILE A 51 -6.50 23.39 2.22
C ILE A 51 -7.98 23.06 2.20
N GLN A 52 -8.43 22.30 3.17
CA GLN A 52 -9.81 21.87 3.30
C GLN A 52 -10.31 21.87 4.73
N ASN A 53 -11.60 22.00 4.92
CA ASN A 53 -12.31 21.65 6.14
C ASN A 53 -13.38 20.59 5.86
N SER A 54 -14.00 20.04 6.89
CA SER A 54 -15.01 18.99 6.74
C SER A 54 -16.18 19.19 7.70
N LEU A 55 -17.38 18.93 7.22
CA LEU A 55 -18.60 18.88 8.02
C LEU A 55 -19.22 17.47 7.87
N PRO A 56 -19.01 16.57 8.86
CA PRO A 56 -19.63 15.26 8.85
C PRO A 56 -21.15 15.37 9.05
N CYS A 57 -21.93 14.71 8.20
CA CYS A 57 -23.38 14.71 8.22
C CYS A 57 -23.94 13.35 7.76
N ALA A 58 -25.23 13.27 7.56
CA ALA A 58 -25.89 12.10 6.99
C ALA A 58 -27.06 12.51 6.11
N VAL A 59 -27.39 11.70 5.14
CA VAL A 59 -28.56 11.84 4.27
C VAL A 59 -29.50 10.66 4.49
N TRP A 60 -30.82 10.93 4.54
CA TRP A 60 -31.87 9.92 4.56
C TRP A 60 -32.44 9.74 3.15
N ILE A 61 -32.42 8.50 2.69
CA ILE A 61 -32.85 8.14 1.34
C ILE A 61 -33.88 7.02 1.40
N ASP A 62 -34.66 6.91 0.35
CA ASP A 62 -35.53 5.76 0.12
C ASP A 62 -34.78 4.66 -0.64
N LYS A 63 -35.32 3.44 -0.69
CA LYS A 63 -34.68 2.33 -1.37
C LYS A 63 -34.51 2.60 -2.88
N THR A 64 -35.40 3.35 -3.47
CA THR A 64 -35.38 3.74 -4.88
C THR A 64 -34.25 4.68 -5.26
N ASP A 65 -33.63 5.34 -4.26
CA ASP A 65 -32.53 6.27 -4.48
C ASP A 65 -31.18 5.57 -4.46
N VAL A 66 -31.16 4.26 -4.12
CA VAL A 66 -29.94 3.44 -4.13
C VAL A 66 -29.62 3.05 -5.56
N SER A 67 -28.35 3.18 -5.95
CA SER A 67 -27.89 2.82 -7.30
C SER A 67 -28.08 1.33 -7.61
N ASP A 68 -28.39 0.99 -8.86
CA ASP A 68 -28.44 -0.36 -9.38
C ASP A 68 -27.11 -1.11 -9.20
N ASP A 69 -26.00 -0.43 -9.14
CA ASP A 69 -24.67 -1.00 -8.88
C ASP A 69 -24.63 -1.69 -7.50
N ILE A 70 -25.23 -1.09 -6.49
CA ILE A 70 -25.29 -1.64 -5.13
C ILE A 70 -26.10 -2.94 -5.11
N ASP A 71 -27.22 -2.97 -5.82
CA ASP A 71 -28.03 -4.19 -5.91
C ASP A 71 -27.33 -5.30 -6.72
N THR A 72 -26.72 -4.93 -7.84
CA THR A 72 -26.09 -5.88 -8.77
C THR A 72 -24.81 -6.51 -8.21
N PHE A 73 -23.93 -5.70 -7.63
CA PHE A 73 -22.58 -6.15 -7.24
C PHE A 73 -22.42 -6.45 -5.76
N LEU A 74 -23.25 -5.84 -4.90
CA LEU A 74 -23.15 -5.96 -3.44
C LEU A 74 -24.36 -6.66 -2.81
N GLY A 75 -25.33 -7.09 -3.63
CA GLY A 75 -26.52 -7.81 -3.18
C GLY A 75 -27.55 -6.93 -2.47
N GLY A 76 -27.42 -5.61 -2.63
CA GLY A 76 -28.35 -4.62 -2.11
C GLY A 76 -28.00 -4.05 -0.74
N ILE A 77 -28.54 -2.85 -0.46
CA ILE A 77 -28.26 -2.09 0.77
C ILE A 77 -28.69 -2.84 2.04
N ASP A 78 -29.76 -3.64 1.99
CA ASP A 78 -30.20 -4.45 3.14
C ASP A 78 -29.17 -5.51 3.53
N GLN A 79 -28.47 -6.12 2.55
CA GLN A 79 -27.39 -7.07 2.82
C GLN A 79 -26.15 -6.37 3.40
N ILE A 80 -25.83 -5.19 2.89
CA ILE A 80 -24.72 -4.38 3.43
C ILE A 80 -24.94 -4.07 4.91
N ILE A 81 -26.16 -3.65 5.26
CA ILE A 81 -26.55 -3.36 6.64
C ILE A 81 -26.50 -4.61 7.52
N ALA A 82 -26.98 -5.76 7.02
CA ALA A 82 -27.00 -7.02 7.74
C ALA A 82 -25.60 -7.49 8.18
N LYS A 83 -24.56 -7.12 7.43
CA LYS A 83 -23.15 -7.43 7.76
C LYS A 83 -22.63 -6.66 8.97
N LYS A 84 -23.33 -5.60 9.43
CA LYS A 84 -22.97 -4.75 10.59
C LYS A 84 -21.52 -4.22 10.57
N LYS A 85 -20.92 -4.19 9.41
CA LYS A 85 -19.52 -3.79 9.18
C LYS A 85 -19.41 -2.38 8.61
N TYR A 86 -20.49 -1.88 8.02
CA TYR A 86 -20.52 -0.65 7.25
C TYR A 86 -21.47 0.38 7.88
N SER A 87 -21.30 1.63 7.49
CA SER A 87 -22.02 2.78 8.03
C SER A 87 -23.51 2.93 7.70
N PRO A 88 -24.05 2.38 6.60
CA PRO A 88 -25.49 2.50 6.33
C PRO A 88 -26.32 1.84 7.42
N ILE A 89 -27.38 2.49 7.84
CA ILE A 89 -28.39 1.95 8.78
C ILE A 89 -29.78 2.11 8.21
N LYS A 90 -30.70 1.20 8.62
CA LYS A 90 -32.12 1.28 8.24
C LYS A 90 -32.95 1.65 9.46
N ARG A 91 -33.88 2.57 9.26
CA ARG A 91 -34.89 2.91 10.25
C ARG A 91 -36.22 3.16 9.54
N ASP A 92 -37.25 2.50 10.02
CA ASP A 92 -38.53 2.43 9.34
C ASP A 92 -38.36 1.97 7.89
N GLU A 93 -38.83 2.64 6.90
CA GLU A 93 -38.64 2.30 5.48
C GLU A 93 -37.48 3.05 4.82
N ARG A 94 -36.72 3.88 5.57
CA ARG A 94 -35.65 4.73 5.04
C ARG A 94 -34.26 4.27 5.44
N TYR A 95 -33.30 4.62 4.62
CA TYR A 95 -31.88 4.31 4.81
C TYR A 95 -31.09 5.59 5.12
N ARG A 96 -30.25 5.51 6.12
CA ARG A 96 -29.32 6.58 6.46
C ARG A 96 -27.94 6.26 5.86
N ILE A 97 -27.45 7.16 5.01
CA ILE A 97 -26.10 7.09 4.45
C ILE A 97 -25.27 8.17 5.10
N GLN A 98 -24.06 7.79 5.53
CA GLN A 98 -23.08 8.75 6.03
C GLN A 98 -22.69 9.68 4.90
N SER A 99 -22.53 10.96 5.21
CA SER A 99 -22.09 11.97 4.25
C SER A 99 -21.06 12.90 4.89
N VAL A 100 -20.24 13.50 4.07
CA VAL A 100 -19.29 14.54 4.48
C VAL A 100 -19.35 15.67 3.46
N VAL A 101 -19.48 16.89 3.96
CA VAL A 101 -19.32 18.09 3.13
C VAL A 101 -17.90 18.59 3.31
N TYR A 102 -17.09 18.52 2.26
CA TYR A 102 -15.75 19.09 2.23
C TYR A 102 -15.77 20.51 1.69
N GLY A 103 -15.18 21.41 2.46
CA GLY A 103 -14.93 22.79 2.04
C GLY A 103 -13.49 22.94 1.59
N LEU A 104 -13.29 23.33 0.35
CA LEU A 104 -11.98 23.69 -0.17
C LEU A 104 -11.77 25.20 -0.08
N GLU A 105 -10.58 25.63 0.30
CA GLU A 105 -10.19 27.03 0.21
C GLU A 105 -10.37 27.52 -1.24
N GLU A 106 -10.70 28.79 -1.43
CA GLU A 106 -11.15 29.33 -2.71
C GLU A 106 -10.18 29.06 -3.87
N ASP A 107 -8.87 29.25 -3.67
CA ASP A 107 -7.87 28.97 -4.70
C ASP A 107 -7.85 27.47 -5.07
N SER A 108 -7.83 26.63 -4.06
CA SER A 108 -7.84 25.15 -4.23
C SER A 108 -9.14 24.67 -4.90
N PHE A 109 -10.26 25.31 -4.56
CA PHE A 109 -11.56 25.03 -5.20
C PHE A 109 -11.57 25.44 -6.67
N ARG A 110 -10.99 26.59 -7.01
CA ARG A 110 -10.85 27.05 -8.38
C ARG A 110 -9.99 26.11 -9.21
N ASP A 111 -8.82 25.75 -8.70
CA ASP A 111 -7.91 24.80 -9.35
C ASP A 111 -8.60 23.44 -9.59
N TYR A 112 -9.33 22.96 -8.59
CA TYR A 112 -10.07 21.71 -8.73
C TYR A 112 -11.19 21.80 -9.78
N CYS A 113 -11.96 22.89 -9.77
CA CYS A 113 -12.99 23.11 -10.78
C CYS A 113 -12.41 23.21 -12.20
N GLU A 114 -11.26 23.85 -12.36
CA GLU A 114 -10.56 23.91 -13.64
C GLU A 114 -10.13 22.51 -14.11
N LYS A 115 -9.55 21.70 -13.21
CA LYS A 115 -9.14 20.32 -13.49
C LYS A 115 -10.32 19.46 -14.00
N ILE A 116 -11.50 19.59 -13.39
CA ILE A 116 -12.70 18.82 -13.77
C ILE A 116 -13.54 19.49 -14.86
N GLY A 117 -13.10 20.63 -15.39
CA GLY A 117 -13.79 21.35 -16.46
C GLY A 117 -15.14 21.95 -16.05
N VAL A 118 -15.20 22.57 -14.86
CA VAL A 118 -16.43 23.21 -14.30
C VAL A 118 -16.16 24.67 -13.98
N SER A 119 -17.17 25.52 -14.19
CA SER A 119 -17.05 26.93 -13.79
C SER A 119 -17.13 27.08 -12.27
N PRO A 120 -16.07 27.57 -11.59
CA PRO A 120 -16.08 27.76 -10.15
C PRO A 120 -17.10 28.81 -9.70
N GLN A 121 -17.41 29.80 -10.57
CA GLN A 121 -18.33 30.90 -10.25
C GLN A 121 -19.75 30.42 -9.88
N THR A 122 -20.20 29.33 -10.49
CA THR A 122 -21.51 28.73 -10.22
C THR A 122 -21.65 28.29 -8.76
N TYR A 123 -20.56 27.80 -8.17
CA TYR A 123 -20.54 27.25 -6.79
C TYR A 123 -20.09 28.31 -5.77
N LEU A 124 -19.29 29.29 -6.18
CA LEU A 124 -18.90 30.42 -5.34
C LEU A 124 -20.05 31.37 -5.09
N ALA A 125 -20.94 31.53 -6.07
CA ALA A 125 -22.10 32.43 -5.97
C ALA A 125 -23.30 31.81 -5.24
N ASP A 126 -23.44 30.49 -5.26
CA ASP A 126 -24.57 29.77 -4.69
C ASP A 126 -24.14 28.86 -3.54
N PRO A 127 -24.40 29.24 -2.27
CA PRO A 127 -24.02 28.48 -1.11
C PRO A 127 -24.82 27.18 -0.93
N SER A 128 -25.88 26.97 -1.69
CA SER A 128 -26.67 25.74 -1.64
C SER A 128 -26.15 24.65 -2.58
N LYS A 129 -25.26 25.00 -3.52
CA LYS A 129 -24.83 24.10 -4.59
C LYS A 129 -23.47 23.45 -4.29
N ALA A 130 -23.38 22.12 -4.40
CA ALA A 130 -22.16 21.37 -4.17
C ALA A 130 -21.84 20.42 -5.32
N LEU A 131 -20.57 20.19 -5.59
CA LEU A 131 -20.10 19.08 -6.42
C LEU A 131 -20.29 17.78 -5.65
N VAL A 132 -20.60 16.68 -6.35
CA VAL A 132 -20.98 15.42 -5.72
C VAL A 132 -20.05 14.32 -6.16
N TYR A 133 -19.35 13.68 -5.23
CA TYR A 133 -18.66 12.43 -5.45
C TYR A 133 -19.50 11.29 -4.87
N ASN A 134 -20.05 10.47 -5.76
CA ASN A 134 -21.08 9.48 -5.47
C ASN A 134 -20.58 8.04 -5.59
N TYR A 135 -19.29 7.80 -5.36
CA TYR A 135 -18.71 6.49 -5.49
C TYR A 135 -18.28 5.91 -4.14
N THR A 136 -18.55 4.62 -3.97
CA THR A 136 -18.09 3.85 -2.82
C THR A 136 -17.17 2.73 -3.27
N LYS A 137 -16.16 2.44 -2.45
CA LYS A 137 -15.31 1.27 -2.66
C LYS A 137 -16.15 0.01 -2.51
N ASP A 138 -16.02 -0.93 -3.46
CA ASP A 138 -16.57 -2.27 -3.37
C ASP A 138 -15.65 -3.14 -2.47
N PRO A 139 -16.01 -3.39 -1.22
CA PRO A 139 -15.11 -4.05 -0.28
C PRO A 139 -15.04 -5.57 -0.47
N GLU A 140 -15.92 -6.15 -1.30
CA GLU A 140 -16.03 -7.59 -1.50
C GLU A 140 -15.32 -8.05 -2.77
N ASN A 141 -15.37 -7.22 -3.80
CA ASN A 141 -14.76 -7.53 -5.08
C ASN A 141 -13.46 -6.74 -5.33
N SER A 142 -13.11 -5.81 -4.44
CA SER A 142 -11.83 -5.11 -4.47
C SER A 142 -10.73 -5.96 -3.86
N SER A 143 -9.57 -5.98 -4.50
CA SER A 143 -8.31 -6.43 -3.91
C SER A 143 -7.43 -5.22 -3.57
N ARG A 144 -6.29 -5.45 -2.90
CA ARG A 144 -5.30 -4.38 -2.65
C ARG A 144 -4.80 -3.73 -3.95
N ARG A 145 -4.82 -4.46 -5.06
CA ARG A 145 -4.32 -4.03 -6.37
C ARG A 145 -5.38 -3.52 -7.31
N ASN A 146 -6.61 -3.97 -7.13
CA ASN A 146 -7.73 -3.63 -7.99
C ASN A 146 -8.86 -3.13 -7.11
N VAL A 147 -8.83 -1.84 -6.80
CA VAL A 147 -9.91 -1.20 -6.06
C VAL A 147 -11.03 -0.87 -7.03
N LEU A 148 -12.15 -1.53 -6.83
CA LEU A 148 -13.37 -1.30 -7.61
C LEU A 148 -14.23 -0.29 -6.88
N TYR A 149 -14.75 0.67 -7.63
CA TYR A 149 -15.70 1.65 -7.15
C TYR A 149 -17.06 1.40 -7.80
N ARG A 150 -18.13 1.64 -7.03
CA ARG A 150 -19.53 1.50 -7.45
C ARG A 150 -20.26 2.79 -7.17
N GLU A 151 -21.19 3.15 -8.03
CA GLU A 151 -22.12 4.24 -7.71
C GLU A 151 -22.93 3.89 -6.46
N LEU A 152 -23.04 4.86 -5.55
CA LEU A 152 -23.73 4.66 -4.27
C LEU A 152 -25.23 4.93 -4.40
N LEU A 153 -25.59 6.03 -5.01
CA LEU A 153 -26.97 6.53 -5.12
C LEU A 153 -27.30 6.92 -6.57
N ASP A 154 -28.59 6.87 -6.93
CA ASP A 154 -29.09 7.44 -8.19
C ASP A 154 -29.35 8.95 -7.99
N ILE A 155 -28.31 9.77 -8.16
CA ILE A 155 -28.34 11.22 -8.00
C ILE A 155 -28.33 11.90 -9.36
N ARG A 156 -29.17 12.92 -9.52
CA ARG A 156 -29.21 13.77 -10.73
C ARG A 156 -28.74 15.18 -10.42
N GLU A 157 -28.11 15.81 -11.39
CA GLU A 157 -27.76 17.23 -11.28
C GLU A 157 -29.03 18.06 -11.07
N GLY A 158 -28.98 18.99 -10.12
CA GLY A 158 -30.13 19.82 -9.73
C GLY A 158 -31.03 19.18 -8.67
N GLN A 159 -30.79 17.98 -8.24
CA GLN A 159 -31.55 17.32 -7.17
C GLN A 159 -31.25 17.97 -5.82
N GLU A 160 -32.30 18.33 -5.08
CA GLU A 160 -32.19 18.79 -3.69
C GLU A 160 -32.08 17.59 -2.75
N MET A 161 -31.12 17.66 -1.84
CA MET A 161 -30.87 16.63 -0.85
C MET A 161 -30.82 17.25 0.53
N THR A 162 -31.57 16.70 1.49
CA THR A 162 -31.59 17.15 2.88
C THR A 162 -30.65 16.33 3.72
N PHE A 163 -29.72 17.01 4.35
CA PHE A 163 -28.73 16.43 5.26
C PHE A 163 -29.08 16.74 6.70
N THR A 164 -28.82 15.80 7.56
CA THR A 164 -29.05 15.93 9.01
C THR A 164 -27.74 15.83 9.75
N GLU A 165 -27.63 16.59 10.83
CA GLU A 165 -26.62 16.36 11.83
C GLU A 165 -27.03 15.16 12.68
N LYS A 166 -26.39 13.99 12.54
CA LYS A 166 -26.76 12.87 13.39
C LYS A 166 -25.57 12.27 14.11
N ASN A 167 -25.70 12.19 15.42
CA ASN A 167 -24.96 11.25 16.25
C ASN A 167 -25.39 9.82 15.88
N MET A 168 -24.47 8.87 15.90
CA MET A 168 -24.75 7.47 15.60
C MET A 168 -25.79 6.86 16.56
N ASP A 169 -25.93 7.42 17.76
CA ASP A 169 -26.73 6.87 18.86
C ASP A 169 -28.06 7.62 19.11
N GLU A 170 -28.29 8.79 18.51
CA GLU A 170 -29.47 9.63 18.76
C GLU A 170 -30.41 9.76 17.57
N ILE A 171 -31.69 9.78 17.90
CA ILE A 171 -32.79 9.50 16.98
C ILE A 171 -33.21 10.72 16.17
N GLU A 172 -32.93 11.94 16.63
CA GLU A 172 -33.29 13.20 15.99
C GLU A 172 -32.16 14.21 16.16
N GLY A 173 -31.59 14.66 15.04
CA GLY A 173 -30.66 15.78 15.02
C GLY A 173 -31.47 17.08 14.99
N ASP A 174 -31.07 18.06 15.77
CA ASP A 174 -31.70 19.38 15.83
C ASP A 174 -31.36 20.26 14.61
N PHE A 175 -30.54 19.75 13.68
CA PHE A 175 -30.04 20.52 12.55
C PHE A 175 -30.25 19.80 11.23
N GLU A 176 -30.91 20.49 10.31
CA GLU A 176 -31.08 20.06 8.93
C GLU A 176 -30.66 21.19 7.98
N PHE A 177 -30.02 20.79 6.87
CA PHE A 177 -29.73 21.71 5.78
C PHE A 177 -29.90 21.01 4.44
N THR A 178 -30.21 21.78 3.42
CA THR A 178 -30.43 21.26 2.07
C THR A 178 -29.33 21.75 1.16
N LEU A 179 -28.77 20.83 0.37
CA LEU A 179 -27.84 21.14 -0.71
C LEU A 179 -28.41 20.64 -2.04
N THR A 180 -28.12 21.38 -3.08
CA THR A 180 -28.43 20.99 -4.45
C THR A 180 -27.24 20.27 -5.06
N ALA A 181 -27.47 19.09 -5.57
CA ALA A 181 -26.47 18.34 -6.29
C ALA A 181 -26.04 19.08 -7.56
N GLY A 182 -24.81 19.49 -7.63
CA GLY A 182 -24.20 20.03 -8.84
C GLY A 182 -23.68 18.92 -9.74
N LYS A 183 -22.58 19.17 -10.44
CA LYS A 183 -21.94 18.15 -11.29
C LYS A 183 -21.47 16.95 -10.45
N LEU A 184 -21.75 15.75 -10.92
CA LEU A 184 -21.15 14.52 -10.40
C LEU A 184 -19.72 14.47 -10.86
N VAL A 185 -18.81 14.16 -9.93
CA VAL A 185 -17.36 14.10 -10.17
C VAL A 185 -16.85 12.70 -9.92
N GLU A 186 -15.90 12.27 -10.71
CA GLU A 186 -15.29 10.93 -10.64
C GLU A 186 -13.98 10.93 -9.87
N GLU A 187 -13.38 12.08 -9.64
CA GLU A 187 -12.12 12.25 -8.94
C GLU A 187 -12.29 13.13 -7.72
N LEU A 188 -11.62 12.82 -6.64
CA LEU A 188 -11.53 13.68 -5.47
C LEU A 188 -10.34 14.64 -5.60
N PRO A 189 -10.39 15.82 -4.95
CA PRO A 189 -9.26 16.74 -4.90
C PRO A 189 -8.00 16.11 -4.31
N ILE A 190 -8.16 15.20 -3.34
CA ILE A 190 -7.11 14.39 -2.73
C ILE A 190 -7.67 13.01 -2.39
N ASP A 191 -6.88 11.95 -2.57
CA ASP A 191 -7.27 10.58 -2.23
C ASP A 191 -7.56 10.37 -0.74
N SER A 192 -6.94 11.16 0.14
CA SER A 192 -7.17 11.10 1.58
C SER A 192 -8.54 11.61 2.03
N MET A 193 -9.35 12.19 1.14
CA MET A 193 -10.72 12.58 1.45
C MET A 193 -11.68 11.39 1.61
N THR A 194 -11.35 10.22 1.12
CA THR A 194 -12.17 9.02 1.32
C THR A 194 -12.07 8.56 2.78
N THR A 195 -13.13 8.77 3.55
CA THR A 195 -13.15 8.47 4.99
C THR A 195 -13.63 7.06 5.30
N SER A 196 -14.68 6.60 4.64
CA SER A 196 -15.24 5.27 4.87
C SER A 196 -16.02 4.77 3.64
N ASN A 197 -16.21 3.46 3.56
CA ASN A 197 -17.08 2.88 2.56
C ASN A 197 -18.53 3.34 2.79
N PHE A 198 -19.28 3.50 1.72
CA PHE A 198 -20.68 3.95 1.73
C PHE A 198 -20.86 5.36 2.31
N THR A 199 -19.99 6.28 1.91
CA THR A 199 -20.05 7.69 2.28
C THR A 199 -20.27 8.55 1.03
N LEU A 200 -21.33 9.37 1.05
CA LEU A 200 -21.55 10.38 0.05
C LEU A 200 -20.70 11.61 0.34
N ILE A 201 -19.97 12.12 -0.64
CA ILE A 201 -19.11 13.28 -0.47
C ILE A 201 -19.64 14.45 -1.28
N MET A 202 -19.83 15.58 -0.60
CA MET A 202 -20.19 16.86 -1.19
C MET A 202 -18.98 17.79 -1.12
N ILE A 203 -18.67 18.52 -2.20
CA ILE A 203 -17.50 19.40 -2.25
C ILE A 203 -17.97 20.80 -2.65
N MET A 204 -17.60 21.81 -1.84
CA MET A 204 -17.99 23.19 -2.04
C MET A 204 -16.91 24.16 -1.51
N PRO A 205 -17.02 25.47 -1.72
CA PRO A 205 -16.11 26.44 -1.12
C PRO A 205 -16.12 26.38 0.41
N MET A 206 -14.95 26.51 1.03
CA MET A 206 -14.76 26.43 2.50
C MET A 206 -15.65 27.41 3.27
N GLU A 207 -15.78 28.64 2.74
CA GLU A 207 -16.62 29.68 3.38
C GLU A 207 -18.07 29.23 3.55
N HIS A 208 -18.61 28.49 2.57
CA HIS A 208 -19.97 27.97 2.64
C HIS A 208 -20.10 26.87 3.69
N VAL A 209 -19.13 25.96 3.77
CA VAL A 209 -19.12 24.89 4.78
C VAL A 209 -18.99 25.45 6.19
N LEU A 210 -18.19 26.49 6.40
CA LEU A 210 -18.08 27.15 7.70
C LEU A 210 -19.39 27.79 8.12
N LYS A 211 -20.08 28.46 7.20
CA LYS A 211 -21.42 29.03 7.49
C LYS A 211 -22.46 27.95 7.83
N LEU A 212 -22.42 26.81 7.14
CA LEU A 212 -23.26 25.66 7.49
C LEU A 212 -22.90 25.14 8.90
N GLY A 213 -21.62 25.02 9.19
CA GLY A 213 -21.12 24.56 10.47
C GLY A 213 -21.49 25.47 11.65
N GLU A 214 -21.61 26.80 11.44
CA GLU A 214 -22.00 27.75 12.48
C GLU A 214 -23.39 27.47 13.08
N SER A 215 -24.27 26.89 12.27
CA SER A 215 -25.63 26.52 12.69
C SER A 215 -25.71 25.16 13.35
N CYS A 216 -24.62 24.37 13.34
CA CYS A 216 -24.57 23.04 13.94
C CYS A 216 -24.34 23.08 15.47
N CYS A 217 -24.57 21.96 16.17
CA CYS A 217 -24.18 21.83 17.56
C CYS A 217 -22.66 22.00 17.73
N GLU A 218 -22.23 22.33 18.94
CA GLU A 218 -20.82 22.65 19.25
C GLU A 218 -19.83 21.58 18.74
N ARG A 219 -20.17 20.30 18.92
CA ARG A 219 -19.34 19.21 18.43
C ARG A 219 -19.15 19.21 16.91
N ARG A 220 -20.21 19.47 16.14
CA ARG A 220 -20.15 19.53 14.68
C ARG A 220 -19.51 20.81 14.20
N ARG A 221 -19.79 21.92 14.88
CA ARG A 221 -19.11 23.20 14.61
C ARG A 221 -17.60 23.06 14.74
N ASN A 222 -17.13 22.40 15.80
CA ASN A 222 -15.70 22.13 15.98
C ASN A 222 -15.14 21.21 14.89
N SER A 223 -15.92 20.21 14.42
CA SER A 223 -15.53 19.38 13.29
C SER A 223 -15.44 20.16 11.98
N ALA A 224 -16.36 21.10 11.74
CA ALA A 224 -16.31 22.00 10.57
C ALA A 224 -15.15 23.00 10.64
N ASN A 225 -14.66 23.30 11.83
CA ASN A 225 -13.50 24.15 12.06
C ASN A 225 -12.16 23.41 11.97
N VAL A 226 -12.16 22.07 11.86
CA VAL A 226 -10.93 21.30 11.61
C VAL A 226 -10.46 21.56 10.19
N VAL A 227 -9.27 22.12 10.08
CA VAL A 227 -8.61 22.41 8.80
C VAL A 227 -7.54 21.38 8.54
N ASN A 228 -7.61 20.76 7.38
CA ASN A 228 -6.57 19.87 6.90
C ASN A 228 -5.90 20.49 5.67
N GLY A 229 -4.59 20.30 5.56
CA GLY A 229 -3.82 20.81 4.44
C GLY A 229 -2.83 19.77 3.94
N VAL A 230 -2.65 19.74 2.62
CA VAL A 230 -1.61 18.98 1.96
C VAL A 230 -0.75 19.94 1.17
N PHE A 231 0.57 19.81 1.33
CA PHE A 231 1.53 20.72 0.72
C PHE A 231 2.53 19.94 -0.13
N TRP A 232 2.84 20.49 -1.29
CA TRP A 232 3.88 20.01 -2.20
C TRP A 232 5.07 20.95 -2.14
N THR A 233 6.27 20.40 -2.15
CA THR A 233 7.53 21.15 -2.13
C THR A 233 8.24 20.96 -3.45
N GLU A 234 9.15 21.89 -3.78
CA GLU A 234 10.09 21.71 -4.89
C GLU A 234 10.88 20.42 -4.68
N SER A 235 10.75 19.48 -5.59
CA SER A 235 11.58 18.29 -5.59
C SER A 235 12.86 18.57 -6.34
N GLY A 236 14.01 18.33 -5.74
CA GLY A 236 15.33 18.50 -6.36
C GLY A 236 15.68 17.45 -7.44
N GLY A 237 14.71 16.67 -7.94
CA GLY A 237 14.87 15.65 -8.97
C GLY A 237 13.89 15.87 -10.13
N THR A 238 14.36 15.70 -11.34
CA THR A 238 13.51 15.69 -12.56
C THR A 238 12.52 14.54 -12.49
N LEU A 239 11.29 14.85 -12.11
CA LEU A 239 10.17 13.91 -12.22
C LEU A 239 9.68 13.94 -13.67
N HIS A 240 9.83 12.84 -14.37
CA HIS A 240 9.07 12.62 -15.58
C HIS A 240 7.64 12.22 -15.14
N ALA A 241 6.77 13.22 -15.13
CA ALA A 241 5.35 13.02 -14.99
C ALA A 241 4.84 12.34 -16.25
N ASP A 242 4.46 11.08 -16.14
CA ASP A 242 3.49 10.52 -17.06
C ASP A 242 2.12 10.79 -16.47
N ASN A 243 1.41 11.76 -17.07
CA ASN A 243 0.10 12.23 -16.67
C ASN A 243 -0.95 11.12 -16.89
N THR A 244 -0.99 10.16 -16.00
CA THR A 244 -2.14 9.28 -15.86
C THR A 244 -2.73 9.47 -14.47
N THR A 245 -3.57 10.50 -14.34
CA THR A 245 -4.63 10.50 -13.33
C THR A 245 -5.31 9.13 -13.43
N ALA A 246 -5.25 8.34 -12.37
CA ALA A 246 -5.91 7.05 -12.38
C ALA A 246 -7.43 7.30 -12.40
N PRO A 247 -8.12 7.06 -13.52
CA PRO A 247 -9.56 7.19 -13.56
C PRO A 247 -10.17 6.15 -12.63
N ILE A 248 -11.35 6.45 -12.10
CA ILE A 248 -12.18 5.50 -11.36
C ILE A 248 -12.15 4.18 -12.11
N ASN A 249 -11.63 3.14 -11.47
CA ASN A 249 -11.39 1.88 -12.12
C ASN A 249 -12.71 1.12 -12.32
N THR A 250 -13.33 1.33 -13.47
CA THR A 250 -14.50 0.59 -13.94
C THR A 250 -14.15 -0.78 -14.53
N GLY A 251 -13.00 -1.35 -14.15
CA GLY A 251 -12.55 -2.68 -14.57
C GLY A 251 -11.35 -2.71 -15.53
N ARG A 252 -10.61 -1.58 -15.69
CA ARG A 252 -9.36 -1.56 -16.47
C ARG A 252 -8.14 -1.79 -15.56
N THR A 253 -7.23 -2.62 -16.02
CA THR A 253 -5.94 -2.91 -15.37
C THR A 253 -5.08 -1.65 -15.27
N PRO A 254 -4.51 -1.33 -14.10
CA PRO A 254 -3.61 -0.19 -13.95
C PRO A 254 -2.35 -0.37 -14.78
N GLY A 255 -1.94 0.71 -15.44
CA GLY A 255 -0.65 0.78 -16.12
C GLY A 255 0.51 0.60 -15.15
N ARG A 256 1.62 0.11 -15.68
CA ARG A 256 2.89 -0.16 -15.00
C ARG A 256 3.37 1.09 -14.25
N SER A 257 3.41 1.05 -12.93
CA SER A 257 3.99 2.09 -12.09
C SER A 257 5.52 2.04 -12.20
N GLU A 258 6.13 3.13 -12.62
CA GLU A 258 7.58 3.31 -12.51
C GLU A 258 7.96 3.67 -11.07
N THR A 259 9.13 3.22 -10.65
CA THR A 259 9.65 3.47 -9.30
C THR A 259 10.05 4.94 -9.18
N PHE A 260 9.28 5.73 -8.45
CA PHE A 260 9.60 7.13 -8.19
C PHE A 260 10.59 7.22 -7.02
N ALA A 261 11.69 7.96 -7.23
CA ALA A 261 12.56 8.36 -6.14
C ALA A 261 11.88 9.52 -5.39
N LEU A 262 11.78 9.43 -4.05
CA LEU A 262 11.35 10.55 -3.24
C LEU A 262 12.32 11.73 -3.37
N PRO A 263 11.84 12.99 -3.30
CA PRO A 263 12.69 14.16 -3.26
C PRO A 263 13.70 14.08 -2.12
N GLU A 264 14.87 14.70 -2.28
CA GLU A 264 15.88 14.72 -1.22
C GLU A 264 15.28 15.25 0.09
N ASP A 265 15.29 14.39 1.08
CA ASP A 265 14.70 14.53 2.42
C ASP A 265 15.06 15.86 3.15
N GLN A 266 16.25 16.38 2.92
CA GLN A 266 16.70 17.62 3.60
C GLN A 266 15.85 18.84 3.25
N THR A 267 15.36 18.97 2.03
CA THR A 267 14.53 20.11 1.60
C THR A 267 13.16 20.05 2.26
N ILE A 268 12.52 18.89 2.27
CA ILE A 268 11.19 18.72 2.90
C ILE A 268 11.27 18.93 4.41
N ARG A 269 12.31 18.42 5.08
CA ARG A 269 12.55 18.65 6.51
C ARG A 269 12.71 20.13 6.84
N GLN A 270 13.43 20.89 6.02
CA GLN A 270 13.60 22.33 6.23
C GLN A 270 12.27 23.08 6.04
N VAL A 271 11.52 22.75 5.01
CA VAL A 271 10.18 23.32 4.78
C VAL A 271 9.27 22.99 5.95
N THR A 272 9.23 21.73 6.40
CA THR A 272 8.42 21.28 7.55
C THR A 272 8.77 22.06 8.82
N LYS A 273 10.07 22.28 9.11
CA LYS A 273 10.51 23.10 10.25
C LYS A 273 10.09 24.56 10.14
N ASN A 274 10.14 25.12 8.93
CA ASN A 274 9.71 26.50 8.70
C ASN A 274 8.19 26.63 8.88
N MET A 275 7.41 25.64 8.42
CA MET A 275 5.96 25.55 8.64
C MET A 275 5.64 25.45 10.14
N ASP A 276 6.34 24.58 10.88
CA ASP A 276 6.16 24.40 12.32
C ASP A 276 6.45 25.71 13.08
N LYS A 277 7.50 26.42 12.69
CA LYS A 277 7.82 27.74 13.26
C LYS A 277 6.73 28.77 12.98
N THR A 278 6.15 28.77 11.78
CA THR A 278 5.04 29.65 11.42
C THR A 278 3.81 29.31 12.24
N LEU A 279 3.44 28.01 12.29
CA LEU A 279 2.28 27.53 13.05
C LEU A 279 2.37 27.82 14.54
N SER A 280 3.54 27.67 15.14
CA SER A 280 3.76 27.96 16.57
C SER A 280 3.57 29.43 16.93
N GLY A 281 3.54 30.35 15.96
CA GLY A 281 3.18 31.74 16.16
C GLY A 281 1.68 32.00 16.28
N PHE A 282 0.84 31.12 15.77
CA PHE A 282 -0.63 31.24 15.73
C PHE A 282 -1.35 30.24 16.64
N TYR A 283 -0.81 29.05 16.79
CA TYR A 283 -1.43 27.91 17.47
C TYR A 283 -0.58 27.39 18.61
N GLY A 284 -1.22 26.84 19.64
CA GLY A 284 -0.54 26.18 20.75
C GLY A 284 0.01 24.80 20.38
N SER A 285 0.96 24.33 21.19
CA SER A 285 1.49 22.97 21.04
C SER A 285 0.39 21.93 21.34
N GLY A 286 -0.15 21.31 20.33
CA GLY A 286 -1.25 20.32 20.43
C GLY A 286 -2.51 20.73 19.66
N ASP A 287 -2.61 21.99 19.23
CA ASP A 287 -3.74 22.47 18.42
C ASP A 287 -3.58 22.10 16.94
N TYR A 288 -2.39 21.69 16.54
CA TYR A 288 -2.11 21.25 15.18
C TYR A 288 -1.23 20.00 15.17
N PHE A 289 -1.34 19.26 14.09
CA PHE A 289 -0.51 18.11 13.77
C PHE A 289 0.13 18.29 12.40
N LEU A 290 1.45 18.33 12.36
CA LEU A 290 2.23 18.44 11.13
C LEU A 290 3.00 17.15 10.89
N SER A 291 2.84 16.57 9.73
CA SER A 291 3.46 15.28 9.37
C SER A 291 4.23 15.41 8.07
N ASN A 292 5.52 15.14 8.14
CA ASN A 292 6.38 14.95 6.97
C ASN A 292 6.20 13.51 6.45
N LEU A 293 5.57 13.35 5.30
CA LEU A 293 5.31 12.05 4.70
C LEU A 293 6.61 11.39 4.20
N ALA A 294 7.58 12.18 3.73
CA ALA A 294 8.88 11.68 3.32
C ALA A 294 9.66 11.07 4.50
N GLU A 295 9.64 11.72 5.67
CA GLU A 295 10.28 11.20 6.88
C GLU A 295 9.62 9.91 7.38
N LYS A 296 8.30 9.83 7.30
CA LYS A 296 7.58 8.58 7.62
C LYS A 296 8.00 7.43 6.70
N GLU A 297 8.15 7.73 5.42
CA GLU A 297 8.59 6.73 4.44
C GLU A 297 10.04 6.30 4.69
N GLU A 298 10.93 7.22 5.02
CA GLU A 298 12.32 6.91 5.41
C GLU A 298 12.35 6.01 6.65
N LEU A 299 11.57 6.33 7.68
CA LEU A 299 11.47 5.51 8.89
C LEU A 299 10.95 4.10 8.56
N LYS A 300 9.98 4.00 7.66
CA LYS A 300 9.46 2.72 7.19
C LYS A 300 10.52 1.93 6.43
N GLN A 301 11.24 2.56 5.49
CA GLN A 301 12.34 1.94 4.75
C GLN A 301 13.48 1.50 5.69
N ASN A 302 13.85 2.31 6.66
CA ASN A 302 14.85 1.95 7.67
C ASN A 302 14.40 0.74 8.49
N SER A 303 13.13 0.68 8.90
CA SER A 303 12.57 -0.47 9.60
C SER A 303 12.60 -1.73 8.72
N GLN A 304 12.24 -1.60 7.45
CA GLN A 304 12.32 -2.70 6.48
C GLN A 304 13.77 -3.16 6.26
N ASN A 305 14.72 -2.23 6.14
CA ASN A 305 16.13 -2.56 6.00
C ASN A 305 16.66 -3.36 7.20
N VAL A 306 16.26 -2.99 8.42
CA VAL A 306 16.61 -3.74 9.63
C VAL A 306 16.02 -5.15 9.59
N ILE A 307 14.75 -5.29 9.25
CA ILE A 307 14.08 -6.60 9.12
C ILE A 307 14.78 -7.44 8.05
N ASN A 308 15.08 -6.85 6.89
CA ASN A 308 15.78 -7.50 5.79
C ASN A 308 17.19 -7.95 6.20
N MET A 309 17.91 -7.14 6.97
CA MET A 309 19.23 -7.52 7.52
C MET A 309 19.12 -8.73 8.43
N VAL A 310 18.15 -8.77 9.34
CA VAL A 310 17.93 -9.91 10.24
C VAL A 310 17.56 -11.17 9.45
N ILE A 311 16.65 -11.08 8.49
CA ILE A 311 16.25 -12.21 7.63
C ILE A 311 17.45 -12.71 6.83
N THR A 312 18.25 -11.81 6.25
CA THR A 312 19.44 -12.17 5.49
C THR A 312 20.47 -12.89 6.38
N PHE A 313 20.71 -12.38 7.59
CA PHE A 313 21.61 -13.02 8.54
C PHE A 313 21.14 -14.44 8.91
N LEU A 314 19.86 -14.62 9.23
CA LEU A 314 19.28 -15.93 9.51
C LEU A 314 19.39 -16.87 8.30
N THR A 315 19.14 -16.36 7.10
CA THR A 315 19.25 -17.14 5.86
C THR A 315 20.69 -17.63 5.63
N VAL A 316 21.69 -16.75 5.82
CA VAL A 316 23.10 -17.10 5.70
C VAL A 316 23.48 -18.14 6.77
N LEU A 317 23.04 -17.96 8.01
CA LEU A 317 23.30 -18.90 9.09
C LEU A 317 22.73 -20.30 8.79
N LEU A 318 21.48 -20.37 8.34
CA LEU A 318 20.85 -21.63 7.93
C LEU A 318 21.55 -22.26 6.72
N ALA A 319 22.02 -21.45 5.77
CA ALA A 319 22.79 -21.92 4.63
C ALA A 319 24.12 -22.55 5.07
N VAL A 320 24.84 -21.91 6.00
CA VAL A 320 26.10 -22.46 6.54
C VAL A 320 25.88 -23.80 7.28
N ILE A 321 24.82 -23.88 8.10
CA ILE A 321 24.44 -25.12 8.79
C ILE A 321 24.10 -26.22 7.76
N GLY A 322 23.26 -25.86 6.75
CA GLY A 322 22.88 -26.77 5.68
C GLY A 322 24.09 -27.31 4.89
N LEU A 323 24.98 -26.42 4.48
CA LEU A 323 26.24 -26.83 3.79
C LEU A 323 27.15 -27.69 4.66
N SER A 324 27.26 -27.37 5.94
CA SER A 324 28.03 -28.19 6.89
C SER A 324 27.47 -29.61 7.03
N ASN A 325 26.14 -29.74 7.11
CA ASN A 325 25.46 -31.03 7.15
C ASN A 325 25.68 -31.86 5.87
N VAL A 326 25.56 -31.18 4.71
CA VAL A 326 25.85 -31.84 3.42
C VAL A 326 27.28 -32.29 3.34
N TRP A 327 28.26 -31.48 3.76
CA TRP A 327 29.65 -31.81 3.80
C TRP A 327 29.92 -33.02 4.71
N ALA A 328 29.35 -33.02 5.91
CA ALA A 328 29.51 -34.14 6.87
C ALA A 328 28.90 -35.43 6.31
N SER A 329 27.73 -35.38 5.70
CA SER A 329 27.05 -36.52 5.07
C SER A 329 27.89 -37.11 3.92
N ILE A 330 28.37 -36.24 3.00
CA ILE A 330 29.20 -36.67 1.88
C ILE A 330 30.51 -37.33 2.39
N SER A 331 31.15 -36.70 3.37
CA SER A 331 32.39 -37.22 3.95
C SER A 331 32.17 -38.57 4.64
N GLY A 332 31.03 -38.74 5.34
CA GLY A 332 30.62 -39.99 5.95
C GLY A 332 30.39 -41.11 4.92
N ASN A 333 29.59 -40.83 3.89
CA ASN A 333 29.28 -41.76 2.81
C ASN A 333 30.56 -42.22 2.06
N LEU A 334 31.45 -41.28 1.75
CA LEU A 334 32.72 -41.61 1.10
C LEU A 334 33.64 -42.50 1.98
N ARG A 335 33.65 -42.28 3.30
CA ARG A 335 34.38 -43.15 4.23
C ARG A 335 33.81 -44.57 4.27
N GLN A 336 32.50 -44.71 4.38
CA GLN A 336 31.85 -46.02 4.46
C GLN A 336 32.07 -46.84 3.18
N ARG A 337 32.13 -46.19 2.02
CA ARG A 337 32.30 -46.84 0.71
C ARG A 337 33.77 -46.89 0.24
N ARG A 338 34.72 -46.62 1.14
CA ARG A 338 36.15 -46.58 0.85
C ARG A 338 36.66 -47.91 0.27
N GLN A 339 36.20 -49.04 0.81
CA GLN A 339 36.55 -50.37 0.31
C GLN A 339 35.96 -50.66 -1.07
N GLU A 340 34.72 -50.27 -1.35
CA GLU A 340 34.13 -50.41 -2.68
C GLU A 340 34.96 -49.70 -3.74
N PHE A 341 35.40 -48.46 -3.44
CA PHE A 341 36.27 -47.71 -4.33
C PHE A 341 37.70 -48.37 -4.48
N ALA A 342 38.21 -48.96 -3.42
CA ALA A 342 39.48 -49.70 -3.48
C ALA A 342 39.35 -50.94 -4.38
N MET A 343 38.27 -51.69 -4.25
CA MET A 343 37.98 -52.85 -5.13
C MET A 343 37.82 -52.44 -6.60
N LEU A 344 37.06 -51.38 -6.89
CA LEU A 344 36.90 -50.87 -8.22
C LEU A 344 38.22 -50.41 -8.84
N LYS A 345 39.12 -49.81 -8.04
CA LYS A 345 40.45 -49.39 -8.45
C LYS A 345 41.35 -50.58 -8.71
N SER A 346 41.22 -51.69 -7.95
CA SER A 346 42.00 -52.91 -8.15
C SER A 346 41.59 -53.69 -9.42
N VAL A 347 40.34 -53.56 -9.87
CA VAL A 347 39.82 -54.14 -11.15
C VAL A 347 40.17 -53.26 -12.36
N GLY A 348 40.87 -52.12 -12.16
CA GLY A 348 41.38 -51.30 -13.25
C GLY A 348 40.55 -50.08 -13.59
N LEU A 349 39.68 -49.61 -12.70
CA LEU A 349 38.95 -48.36 -12.89
C LEU A 349 39.91 -47.17 -13.00
N SER A 350 39.85 -46.45 -14.11
CA SER A 350 40.73 -45.29 -14.30
C SER A 350 40.31 -44.10 -13.38
N PRO A 351 41.26 -43.23 -12.98
CA PRO A 351 40.94 -42.04 -12.17
C PRO A 351 39.86 -41.16 -12.77
N ARG A 352 39.77 -41.06 -14.12
CA ARG A 352 38.75 -40.28 -14.80
C ARG A 352 37.35 -40.91 -14.70
N GLN A 353 37.27 -42.24 -14.70
CA GLN A 353 36.01 -42.99 -14.54
C GLN A 353 35.51 -42.87 -13.09
N LEU A 354 36.39 -42.95 -12.11
CA LEU A 354 36.06 -42.72 -10.70
C LEU A 354 35.50 -41.30 -10.49
N TRP A 355 36.12 -40.31 -11.09
CA TRP A 355 35.63 -38.92 -11.07
C TRP A 355 34.23 -38.77 -11.65
N LYS A 356 33.95 -39.36 -12.82
CA LYS A 356 32.63 -39.33 -13.42
C LYS A 356 31.58 -40.01 -12.53
N LEU A 357 31.93 -41.13 -11.90
CA LEU A 357 31.06 -41.85 -10.97
C LEU A 357 30.70 -40.97 -9.76
N LEU A 358 31.70 -40.37 -9.12
CA LEU A 358 31.52 -39.50 -7.96
C LEU A 358 30.73 -38.25 -8.30
N LEU A 359 30.94 -37.64 -9.48
CA LEU A 359 30.16 -36.48 -9.96
C LEU A 359 28.69 -36.85 -10.19
N LEU A 360 28.44 -38.01 -10.82
CA LEU A 360 27.07 -38.46 -11.10
C LEU A 360 26.29 -38.77 -9.82
N GLU A 361 26.99 -39.40 -8.88
CA GLU A 361 26.45 -39.68 -7.54
C GLU A 361 26.21 -38.41 -6.75
N GLY A 362 27.14 -37.45 -6.77
CA GLY A 362 26.98 -36.16 -6.15
C GLY A 362 25.80 -35.37 -6.72
N LEU A 363 25.63 -35.40 -8.05
CA LEU A 363 24.53 -34.76 -8.74
C LEU A 363 23.18 -35.38 -8.31
N THR A 364 23.10 -36.72 -8.28
CA THR A 364 21.86 -37.41 -7.88
C THR A 364 21.49 -37.16 -6.42
N LEU A 365 22.46 -37.17 -5.52
CA LEU A 365 22.26 -36.89 -4.10
C LEU A 365 21.94 -35.41 -3.85
N GLY A 366 22.49 -34.52 -4.65
CA GLY A 366 22.21 -33.10 -4.57
C GLY A 366 20.84 -32.68 -5.15
N LEU A 367 20.43 -33.31 -6.25
CA LEU A 367 19.14 -33.00 -6.90
C LEU A 367 17.94 -33.50 -6.10
N LYS A 368 18.05 -34.65 -5.44
CA LYS A 368 16.92 -35.22 -4.67
C LYS A 368 16.37 -34.26 -3.59
N PRO A 369 17.16 -33.69 -2.68
CA PRO A 369 16.64 -32.73 -1.69
C PRO A 369 16.03 -31.49 -2.33
N LEU A 370 16.61 -30.98 -3.44
CA LEU A 370 16.06 -29.83 -4.16
C LEU A 370 14.66 -30.16 -4.71
N LEU A 371 14.51 -31.33 -5.34
CA LEU A 371 13.20 -31.78 -5.86
C LEU A 371 12.16 -31.98 -4.75
N TYR A 372 12.57 -32.54 -3.60
CA TYR A 372 11.66 -32.73 -2.47
C TYR A 372 11.29 -31.41 -1.78
N SER A 373 12.12 -30.39 -1.86
CA SER A 373 11.81 -29.07 -1.28
C SER A 373 10.86 -28.24 -2.16
N LEU A 374 10.75 -28.52 -3.47
CA LEU A 374 9.90 -27.76 -4.39
C LEU A 374 8.41 -27.72 -3.97
N PRO A 375 7.76 -28.83 -3.63
CA PRO A 375 6.36 -28.78 -3.20
C PRO A 375 6.14 -27.90 -1.97
N VAL A 376 7.06 -27.95 -1.02
CA VAL A 376 7.00 -27.11 0.20
C VAL A 376 7.16 -25.64 -0.16
N GLN A 377 8.14 -25.30 -1.01
CA GLN A 377 8.34 -23.91 -1.47
C GLN A 377 7.14 -23.36 -2.23
N ILE A 378 6.55 -24.16 -3.13
CA ILE A 378 5.34 -23.77 -3.88
C ILE A 378 4.16 -23.57 -2.93
N THR A 379 3.98 -24.43 -1.93
CA THR A 379 2.90 -24.30 -0.95
C THR A 379 3.07 -23.03 -0.12
N VAL A 380 4.28 -22.75 0.37
CA VAL A 380 4.56 -21.52 1.14
C VAL A 380 4.35 -20.28 0.28
N LEU A 381 4.82 -20.29 -0.98
CA LEU A 381 4.59 -19.20 -1.92
C LEU A 381 3.09 -18.98 -2.17
N ALA A 382 2.33 -20.04 -2.42
CA ALA A 382 0.89 -19.96 -2.64
C ALA A 382 0.14 -19.38 -1.42
N LEU A 383 0.53 -19.79 -0.20
CA LEU A 383 -0.03 -19.22 1.03
C LEU A 383 0.30 -17.72 1.17
N LEU A 384 1.54 -17.33 0.90
CA LEU A 384 1.95 -15.92 0.96
C LEU A 384 1.20 -15.07 -0.09
N LEU A 385 1.08 -15.57 -1.32
CA LEU A 385 0.33 -14.88 -2.38
C LEU A 385 -1.15 -14.74 -2.02
N ASN A 386 -1.75 -15.77 -1.41
CA ASN A 386 -3.14 -15.71 -0.96
C ASN A 386 -3.34 -14.70 0.18
N VAL A 387 -2.45 -14.66 1.16
CA VAL A 387 -2.51 -13.70 2.28
C VAL A 387 -2.32 -12.26 1.80
N THR A 388 -1.47 -12.06 0.79
CA THR A 388 -1.20 -10.74 0.20
C THR A 388 -2.18 -10.37 -0.93
N GLU A 389 -3.12 -11.25 -1.27
CA GLU A 389 -4.08 -11.07 -2.38
C GLU A 389 -3.40 -10.80 -3.73
N ILE A 390 -2.17 -11.30 -3.91
CA ILE A 390 -1.40 -11.16 -5.14
C ILE A 390 -1.61 -12.38 -6.02
N SER A 391 -2.02 -12.17 -7.27
CA SER A 391 -2.12 -13.27 -8.22
C SER A 391 -0.75 -13.73 -8.73
N LEU A 392 -0.63 -15.03 -9.06
CA LEU A 392 0.63 -15.58 -9.57
C LEU A 392 1.16 -14.86 -10.83
N PRO A 393 0.32 -14.52 -11.84
CA PRO A 393 0.80 -13.76 -13.00
C PRO A 393 1.36 -12.38 -12.67
N GLU A 394 0.83 -11.72 -11.64
CA GLU A 394 1.30 -10.42 -11.18
C GLU A 394 2.62 -10.50 -10.40
N TYR A 395 2.84 -11.60 -9.67
CA TYR A 395 4.08 -11.83 -8.94
C TYR A 395 5.26 -12.20 -9.85
N LEU A 396 5.03 -12.96 -10.93
CA LEU A 396 6.07 -13.48 -11.81
C LEU A 396 7.09 -12.42 -12.30
N PRO A 397 6.68 -11.20 -12.74
CA PRO A 397 7.65 -10.18 -13.18
C PRO A 397 8.62 -9.71 -12.08
N PHE A 398 8.21 -9.80 -10.81
CA PHE A 398 8.99 -9.36 -9.65
C PHE A 398 9.72 -10.53 -8.96
N ALA A 399 9.56 -11.77 -9.44
CA ALA A 399 10.20 -12.91 -8.84
C ALA A 399 11.73 -12.82 -8.94
N PRO A 400 12.49 -13.10 -7.86
CA PRO A 400 13.93 -12.94 -7.81
C PRO A 400 14.66 -14.10 -8.51
N TYR A 401 14.46 -14.24 -9.82
CA TYR A 401 15.04 -15.33 -10.61
C TYR A 401 16.56 -15.42 -10.47
N GLY A 402 17.25 -14.27 -10.44
CA GLY A 402 18.70 -14.23 -10.28
C GLY A 402 19.18 -14.84 -8.97
N VAL A 403 18.45 -14.54 -7.87
CA VAL A 403 18.77 -15.09 -6.55
C VAL A 403 18.49 -16.59 -6.49
N LEU A 404 17.36 -17.05 -7.03
CA LEU A 404 16.98 -18.46 -7.07
C LEU A 404 18.00 -19.30 -7.88
N ILE A 405 18.36 -18.82 -9.06
CA ILE A 405 19.35 -19.47 -9.92
C ILE A 405 20.73 -19.45 -9.24
N GLY A 406 21.16 -18.31 -8.72
CA GLY A 406 22.43 -18.16 -8.01
C GLY A 406 22.55 -19.10 -6.80
N TYR A 407 21.48 -19.21 -6.00
CA TYR A 407 21.42 -20.11 -4.86
C TYR A 407 21.50 -21.60 -5.26
N THR A 408 20.77 -21.96 -6.32
CA THR A 408 20.80 -23.33 -6.90
C THR A 408 22.21 -23.68 -7.40
N ILE A 409 22.85 -22.78 -8.11
CA ILE A 409 24.24 -22.95 -8.58
C ILE A 409 25.21 -23.10 -7.40
N LEU A 410 25.07 -22.27 -6.37
CA LEU A 410 25.89 -22.33 -5.16
C LEU A 410 25.81 -23.70 -4.46
N ILE A 411 24.60 -24.23 -4.30
CA ILE A 411 24.38 -25.56 -3.72
C ILE A 411 25.04 -26.65 -4.57
N LEU A 412 24.86 -26.62 -5.88
CA LEU A 412 25.46 -27.60 -6.79
C LEU A 412 26.98 -27.51 -6.78
N LEU A 413 27.57 -26.33 -6.73
CA LEU A 413 29.00 -26.11 -6.60
C LEU A 413 29.54 -26.63 -5.25
N ALA A 414 28.81 -26.41 -4.17
CA ALA A 414 29.21 -26.91 -2.85
C ALA A 414 29.23 -28.45 -2.79
N ILE A 415 28.20 -29.09 -3.36
CA ILE A 415 28.08 -30.54 -3.43
C ILE A 415 29.20 -31.13 -4.31
N THR A 416 29.36 -30.60 -5.53
CA THR A 416 30.41 -31.05 -6.46
C THR A 416 31.80 -30.83 -5.88
N GLY A 417 32.01 -29.69 -5.20
CA GLY A 417 33.24 -29.39 -4.48
C GLY A 417 33.56 -30.39 -3.35
N ALA A 418 32.53 -30.75 -2.57
CA ALA A 418 32.67 -31.73 -1.50
C ALA A 418 33.08 -33.16 -2.02
N TYR A 419 32.40 -33.59 -3.11
CA TYR A 419 32.74 -34.83 -3.78
C TYR A 419 34.13 -34.79 -4.45
N ALA A 420 34.48 -33.65 -5.03
CA ALA A 420 35.79 -33.42 -5.61
C ALA A 420 36.90 -33.56 -4.58
N PHE A 421 36.76 -32.87 -3.46
CA PHE A 421 37.75 -32.91 -2.37
C PHE A 421 37.86 -34.31 -1.77
N GLY A 422 36.73 -34.96 -1.50
CA GLY A 422 36.72 -36.34 -1.00
C GLY A 422 37.33 -37.35 -1.99
N GLY A 423 37.01 -37.18 -3.29
CA GLY A 423 37.57 -38.01 -4.36
C GLY A 423 39.09 -37.83 -4.53
N MET A 424 39.60 -36.60 -4.44
CA MET A 424 41.05 -36.34 -4.47
C MET A 424 41.79 -37.01 -3.30
N ARG A 425 41.17 -37.00 -2.13
CA ARG A 425 41.74 -37.66 -0.94
C ARG A 425 41.78 -39.18 -1.12
N LEU A 426 40.69 -39.77 -1.62
CA LEU A 426 40.64 -41.21 -1.95
C LEU A 426 41.64 -41.64 -3.03
N GLN A 427 41.92 -40.76 -4.01
CA GLN A 427 42.95 -41.09 -5.04
C GLN A 427 44.38 -41.10 -4.52
N ARG A 428 44.71 -40.28 -3.53
CA ARG A 428 46.05 -40.15 -2.93
C ARG A 428 46.35 -41.27 -1.95
N GLU A 429 45.34 -41.97 -1.44
CA GLU A 429 45.55 -43.08 -0.50
C GLU A 429 45.97 -44.36 -1.20
N ASN A 430 46.97 -45.10 -0.62
CA ASN A 430 47.45 -46.34 -1.17
C ASN A 430 46.41 -47.46 -1.00
N ILE A 431 46.18 -48.25 -2.09
CA ILE A 431 45.21 -49.34 -2.14
C ILE A 431 45.43 -50.34 -1.00
N ILE A 432 46.71 -50.64 -0.66
CA ILE A 432 47.10 -51.61 0.37
C ILE A 432 46.64 -51.14 1.76
N THR A 433 46.74 -49.84 2.08
CA THR A 433 46.31 -49.29 3.37
C THR A 433 44.83 -49.23 3.47
N MET A 434 44.11 -49.00 2.35
CA MET A 434 42.63 -48.93 2.31
C MET A 434 41.96 -50.29 2.55
N ILE A 435 42.62 -51.41 2.19
CA ILE A 435 42.14 -52.80 2.40
C ILE A 435 42.52 -53.35 3.78
N LYS A 436 43.58 -52.83 4.33
CA LYS A 436 44.17 -53.38 5.60
C LYS A 436 43.58 -52.72 6.87
N ASP A 437 42.93 -51.55 6.77
CA ASP A 437 42.47 -50.80 7.94
C ASP A 437 41.26 -51.42 8.69
N ASP A 438 40.69 -52.54 8.19
CA ASP A 438 39.55 -53.23 8.81
C ASP A 438 39.92 -54.57 9.47
N THR A 439 41.22 -54.89 9.69
CA THR A 439 41.63 -56.10 10.32
C THR A 439 42.25 -55.90 11.73
N LEU A 440 41.92 -54.72 12.38
CA LEU A 440 42.25 -54.45 13.78
C LEU A 440 41.04 -54.09 14.60
#